data_4befc9a8e8b11fbc99af680b4c59a68d
#
_entry.id   4befc9a8e8b11fbc99af680b4c59a68d
#
_cell.length_a   1.000
_cell.length_b   1.000
_cell.length_c   1.000
_cell.angle_alpha   90.00
_cell.angle_beta   90.00
_cell.angle_gamma   90.00
#
_symmetry.space_group_name_H-M   'P 1'
#
loop_
_entity.id
_entity.type
_entity.pdbx_description
1 polymer ?
#
loop_
_entity_poly.entity_id
_entity_poly.type
_entity_poly.pdbx_seq_one_letter_code
_entity_poly.pdbx_strand_id
1 'polypeptide(L)'
;MRGIYTPVIDVRRKVFTEVARMSYQGGSSSDYGEQMRKLPYKIIPGEEKSLRSSIFLERAIVSERIRLAMGLSLRPISQQVATDEGLEHSVIADKYYEPPLINVIKFACNRCPEKLVQVTDLCQGC
;
A
#
# COMPACT_ATOMS: atom_id res chain seq x y z
N MET A 1 -7.63 4.07 -17.72
CA MET A 1 -9.01 3.69 -17.94
C MET A 1 -9.91 4.61 -17.13
N ARG A 2 -10.34 5.69 -17.75
CA ARG A 2 -11.26 6.64 -17.12
C ARG A 2 -12.67 6.01 -17.15
N GLY A 3 -13.34 5.98 -15.99
CA GLY A 3 -14.73 5.56 -15.91
C GLY A 3 -15.00 4.11 -15.49
N ILE A 4 -13.97 3.25 -15.39
CA ILE A 4 -14.18 1.89 -14.87
C ILE A 4 -13.93 1.89 -13.37
N TYR A 5 -15.02 1.67 -12.63
CA TYR A 5 -14.96 1.47 -11.19
C TYR A 5 -14.46 0.06 -10.87
N THR A 6 -13.51 -0.06 -9.97
CA THR A 6 -13.04 -1.35 -9.46
C THR A 6 -12.97 -1.32 -7.94
N PRO A 7 -13.19 -2.44 -7.23
CA PRO A 7 -13.07 -2.49 -5.77
C PRO A 7 -11.70 -2.04 -5.24
N VAL A 8 -10.66 -2.15 -6.06
CA VAL A 8 -9.31 -1.65 -5.73
C VAL A 8 -9.31 -0.12 -5.52
N ILE A 9 -10.19 0.60 -6.22
CA ILE A 9 -10.32 2.06 -6.05
C ILE A 9 -10.79 2.39 -4.63
N ASP A 10 -11.72 1.61 -4.07
CA ASP A 10 -12.20 1.83 -2.70
C ASP A 10 -11.11 1.60 -1.68
N VAL A 11 -10.34 0.53 -1.84
CA VAL A 11 -9.20 0.27 -0.97
C VAL A 11 -8.19 1.41 -1.04
N ARG A 12 -7.88 1.92 -2.23
CA ARG A 12 -6.98 3.08 -2.39
C ARG A 12 -7.54 4.34 -1.70
N ARG A 13 -8.82 4.62 -1.88
CA ARG A 13 -9.49 5.76 -1.21
C ARG A 13 -9.41 5.63 0.31
N LYS A 14 -9.71 4.45 0.86
CA LYS A 14 -9.59 4.19 2.29
C LYS A 14 -8.16 4.43 2.79
N VAL A 15 -7.14 3.94 2.07
CA VAL A 15 -5.74 4.17 2.43
C VAL A 15 -5.43 5.66 2.51
N PHE A 16 -5.73 6.43 1.46
CA PHE A 16 -5.46 7.88 1.45
C PHE A 16 -6.24 8.62 2.54
N THR A 17 -7.50 8.24 2.77
CA THR A 17 -8.32 8.86 3.83
C THR A 17 -7.72 8.62 5.20
N GLU A 18 -7.30 7.39 5.50
CA GLU A 18 -6.73 7.07 6.81
C GLU A 18 -5.35 7.70 7.01
N VAL A 19 -4.51 7.73 5.99
CA VAL A 19 -3.21 8.43 6.05
C VAL A 19 -3.40 9.92 6.25
N ALA A 20 -4.32 10.56 5.52
CA ALA A 20 -4.64 11.97 5.72
C ALA A 20 -5.16 12.22 7.14
N ARG A 21 -6.10 11.39 7.63
CA ARG A 21 -6.62 11.52 9.00
C ARG A 21 -5.52 11.41 10.04
N MET A 22 -4.62 10.45 9.91
CA MET A 22 -3.46 10.28 10.78
C MET A 22 -2.56 11.53 10.77
N SER A 23 -2.29 12.08 9.59
CA SER A 23 -1.46 13.29 9.45
C SER A 23 -2.12 14.53 10.08
N TYR A 24 -3.45 14.68 9.95
CA TYR A 24 -4.18 15.80 10.56
C TYR A 24 -4.32 15.69 12.08
N GLN A 25 -4.38 14.48 12.62
CA GLN A 25 -4.44 14.27 14.07
C GLN A 25 -3.13 14.66 14.75
N GLY A 26 -2.03 14.66 14.03
CA GLY A 26 -0.70 14.90 14.59
C GLY A 26 -0.26 13.76 15.50
N GLY A 27 0.99 13.78 15.89
CA GLY A 27 1.55 12.78 16.81
C GLY A 27 3.07 12.70 16.68
N SER A 28 3.67 11.94 17.59
CA SER A 28 5.08 11.61 17.51
C SER A 28 5.34 10.55 16.42
N SER A 29 6.59 10.38 16.02
CA SER A 29 6.98 9.33 15.08
C SER A 29 6.58 7.93 15.56
N SER A 30 6.66 7.67 16.86
CA SER A 30 6.23 6.41 17.45
C SER A 30 4.72 6.18 17.33
N ASP A 31 3.91 7.23 17.50
CA ASP A 31 2.45 7.15 17.37
C ASP A 31 2.04 6.85 15.93
N TYR A 32 2.71 7.47 14.97
CA TYR A 32 2.50 7.17 13.55
C TYR A 32 2.89 5.73 13.21
N GLY A 33 4.00 5.23 13.74
CA GLY A 33 4.43 3.86 13.54
C GLY A 33 3.42 2.85 14.04
N GLU A 34 2.88 3.05 15.23
CA GLU A 34 1.83 2.19 15.78
C GLU A 34 0.55 2.23 14.95
N GLN A 35 0.13 3.42 14.55
CA GLN A 35 -1.04 3.58 13.69
C GLN A 35 -0.83 2.89 12.33
N MET A 36 0.32 3.07 11.67
CA MET A 36 0.64 2.42 10.40
C MET A 36 0.54 0.90 10.48
N ARG A 37 0.96 0.28 11.59
CA ARG A 37 0.83 -1.17 11.80
C ARG A 37 -0.62 -1.63 11.96
N LYS A 38 -1.48 -0.80 12.54
CA LYS A 38 -2.91 -1.11 12.76
C LYS A 38 -3.79 -0.83 11.53
N LEU A 39 -3.42 0.12 10.68
CA LEU A 39 -4.22 0.53 9.53
C LEU A 39 -4.60 -0.59 8.55
N PRO A 40 -3.74 -1.55 8.21
CA PRO A 40 -4.12 -2.65 7.32
C PRO A 40 -5.30 -3.47 7.87
N TYR A 41 -5.37 -3.66 9.17
CA TYR A 41 -6.47 -4.38 9.84
C TYR A 41 -7.75 -3.54 9.94
N LYS A 42 -7.62 -2.23 10.03
CA LYS A 42 -8.75 -1.31 9.99
C LYS A 42 -9.36 -1.21 8.58
N ILE A 43 -8.52 -1.17 7.55
CA ILE A 43 -8.94 -1.03 6.15
C ILE A 43 -9.51 -2.32 5.60
N ILE A 44 -8.92 -3.46 5.96
CA ILE A 44 -9.35 -4.83 5.62
C ILE A 44 -9.68 -5.56 6.92
N PRO A 45 -10.86 -5.33 7.50
CA PRO A 45 -11.30 -6.00 8.72
C PRO A 45 -11.74 -7.43 8.43
N GLY A 46 -11.86 -8.22 9.52
CA GLY A 46 -12.35 -9.60 9.44
C GLY A 46 -11.28 -10.60 9.05
N GLU A 47 -11.72 -11.81 8.75
CA GLU A 47 -10.85 -12.94 8.43
C GLU A 47 -11.06 -13.48 7.02
N GLU A 48 -12.14 -13.04 6.35
CA GLU A 48 -12.48 -13.49 5.01
C GLU A 48 -11.80 -12.62 3.94
N LYS A 49 -11.26 -13.29 2.93
CA LYS A 49 -10.71 -12.65 1.75
C LYS A 49 -11.83 -12.02 0.90
N SER A 50 -11.55 -10.87 0.30
CA SER A 50 -12.51 -10.20 -0.58
C SER A 50 -12.04 -10.04 -2.03
N LEU A 51 -10.79 -9.70 -2.24
CA LEU A 51 -10.25 -9.31 -3.55
C LEU A 51 -9.11 -10.21 -4.03
N ARG A 52 -8.47 -10.93 -3.11
CA ARG A 52 -7.25 -11.69 -3.37
C ARG A 52 -7.39 -13.14 -2.89
N SER A 53 -6.36 -13.94 -3.16
CA SER A 53 -6.29 -15.34 -2.73
C SER A 53 -6.27 -15.50 -1.20
N SER A 54 -5.76 -14.51 -0.48
CA SER A 54 -5.75 -14.52 0.98
C SER A 54 -5.87 -13.12 1.57
N ILE A 55 -6.42 -13.03 2.78
CA ILE A 55 -6.51 -11.78 3.53
C ILE A 55 -5.13 -11.23 3.92
N PHE A 56 -4.16 -12.11 4.16
CA PHE A 56 -2.79 -11.71 4.45
C PHE A 56 -2.16 -10.96 3.28
N LEU A 57 -2.39 -11.44 2.06
CA LEU A 57 -1.93 -10.76 0.85
C LEU A 57 -2.63 -9.41 0.67
N GLU A 58 -3.93 -9.33 0.93
CA GLU A 58 -4.67 -8.06 0.89
C GLU A 58 -4.09 -7.03 1.85
N ARG A 59 -3.85 -7.43 3.11
CA ARG A 59 -3.25 -6.57 4.13
C ARG A 59 -1.80 -6.18 3.81
N ALA A 60 -1.02 -7.10 3.24
CA ALA A 60 0.33 -6.80 2.77
C ALA A 60 0.34 -5.72 1.68
N ILE A 61 -0.57 -5.83 0.70
CA ILE A 61 -0.73 -4.81 -0.35
C ILE A 61 -1.14 -3.47 0.25
N VAL A 62 -2.05 -3.48 1.22
CA VAL A 62 -2.47 -2.25 1.91
C VAL A 62 -1.31 -1.64 2.69
N SER A 63 -0.48 -2.45 3.37
CA SER A 63 0.73 -1.98 4.06
C SER A 63 1.68 -1.26 3.11
N GLU A 64 1.95 -1.82 1.94
CA GLU A 64 2.81 -1.16 0.95
C GLU A 64 2.20 0.15 0.42
N ARG A 65 0.87 0.17 0.23
CA ARG A 65 0.17 1.41 -0.17
C ARG A 65 0.21 2.49 0.90
N ILE A 66 0.13 2.13 2.17
CA ILE A 66 0.28 3.07 3.29
C ILE A 66 1.69 3.65 3.26
N ARG A 67 2.73 2.82 3.13
CA ARG A 67 4.12 3.28 3.01
C ARG A 67 4.29 4.29 1.87
N LEU A 68 3.82 3.94 0.69
CA LEU A 68 3.88 4.85 -0.47
C LEU A 68 3.10 6.14 -0.25
N ALA A 69 1.94 6.08 0.39
CA ALA A 69 1.15 7.28 0.73
C ALA A 69 1.84 8.18 1.76
N MET A 70 2.67 7.60 2.63
CA MET A 70 3.53 8.31 3.58
C MET A 70 4.85 8.80 2.96
N GLY A 71 5.10 8.53 1.68
CA GLY A 71 6.35 8.89 1.00
C GLY A 71 7.52 7.95 1.30
N LEU A 72 7.25 6.76 1.84
CA LEU A 72 8.26 5.73 2.07
C LEU A 72 8.43 4.83 0.84
N SER A 73 9.63 4.26 0.68
CA SER A 73 9.89 3.26 -0.35
C SER A 73 9.19 1.93 -0.04
N LEU A 74 8.98 1.11 -1.08
CA LEU A 74 8.53 -0.27 -0.92
C LEU A 74 9.54 -1.10 -0.12
N ARG A 75 9.05 -2.04 0.66
CA ARG A 75 9.90 -3.00 1.37
C ARG A 75 10.50 -4.01 0.39
N PRO A 76 11.78 -4.37 0.55
CA PRO A 76 12.36 -5.45 -0.22
C PRO A 76 11.68 -6.79 0.14
N ILE A 77 11.33 -7.59 -0.87
CA ILE A 77 10.64 -8.88 -0.68
C ILE A 77 11.52 -9.90 0.08
N SER A 78 12.84 -9.76 -0.08
CA SER A 78 13.83 -10.67 0.51
C SER A 78 14.17 -10.40 1.97
N GLN A 79 13.65 -9.33 2.56
CA GLN A 79 14.00 -8.90 3.91
C GLN A 79 12.74 -8.67 4.75
N GLN A 80 12.81 -9.07 6.01
CA GLN A 80 11.78 -8.74 6.99
C GLN A 80 12.00 -7.30 7.48
N VAL A 81 11.27 -6.38 6.88
CA VAL A 81 11.31 -4.95 7.20
C VAL A 81 9.99 -4.55 7.83
N ALA A 82 10.01 -3.82 8.93
CA ALA A 82 8.81 -3.32 9.59
C ALA A 82 8.03 -2.35 8.68
N THR A 83 6.71 -2.29 8.86
CA THR A 83 5.84 -1.41 8.05
C THR A 83 6.17 0.07 8.23
N ASP A 84 6.64 0.44 9.39
CA ASP A 84 6.99 1.81 9.80
C ASP A 84 8.49 2.15 9.68
N GLU A 85 9.30 1.23 9.19
CA GLU A 85 10.74 1.49 9.00
C GLU A 85 10.96 2.62 8.00
N GLY A 86 11.83 3.55 8.35
CA GLY A 86 12.11 4.76 7.57
C GLY A 86 11.10 5.90 7.84
N LEU A 87 10.20 5.76 8.80
CA LEU A 87 9.17 6.75 9.10
C LEU A 87 9.76 8.10 9.52
N GLU A 88 10.93 8.09 10.15
CA GLU A 88 11.67 9.29 10.51
C GLU A 88 11.98 10.18 9.31
N HIS A 89 12.15 9.59 8.13
CA HIS A 89 12.33 10.33 6.87
C HIS A 89 11.00 10.85 6.30
N SER A 90 9.88 10.22 6.67
CA SER A 90 8.55 10.63 6.20
C SER A 90 8.04 11.91 6.84
N VAL A 91 8.42 12.20 8.08
CA VAL A 91 7.98 13.38 8.83
C VAL A 91 8.81 14.61 8.58
N ILE A 92 9.88 14.52 7.79
CA ILE A 92 10.69 15.66 7.40
C ILE A 92 9.90 16.54 6.43
N ALA A 93 9.83 17.85 6.71
CA ALA A 93 9.09 18.80 5.89
C ALA A 93 9.64 18.93 4.47
N ASP A 94 10.95 18.90 4.32
CA ASP A 94 11.63 19.00 3.02
C ASP A 94 11.79 17.62 2.40
N LYS A 95 10.88 17.27 1.51
CA LYS A 95 10.96 16.03 0.74
C LYS A 95 11.39 16.32 -0.69
N TYR A 96 12.40 15.60 -1.14
CA TYR A 96 12.83 15.63 -2.52
C TYR A 96 12.17 14.52 -3.32
N TYR A 97 11.82 14.83 -4.56
CA TYR A 97 11.42 13.81 -5.51
C TYR A 97 12.65 13.10 -6.05
N GLU A 98 12.87 11.89 -5.57
CA GLU A 98 13.95 11.02 -6.04
C GLU A 98 13.42 9.92 -6.97
N PRO A 99 14.14 9.57 -8.03
CA PRO A 99 13.83 8.40 -8.83
C PRO A 99 13.92 7.09 -8.01
N PRO A 100 13.05 6.11 -8.31
CA PRO A 100 12.00 6.13 -9.30
C PRO A 100 10.74 6.88 -8.83
N LEU A 101 10.20 7.75 -9.67
CA LEU A 101 8.93 8.47 -9.39
C LEU A 101 7.71 7.55 -9.42
N ILE A 102 7.85 6.35 -9.95
CA ILE A 102 6.81 5.33 -10.03
C ILE A 102 7.27 4.09 -9.26
N ASN A 103 6.44 3.65 -8.32
CA ASN A 103 6.65 2.44 -7.55
C ASN A 103 5.61 1.38 -7.91
N VAL A 104 6.06 0.14 -8.11
CA VAL A 104 5.21 -0.99 -8.46
C VAL A 104 5.21 -2.02 -7.34
N ILE A 105 4.06 -2.24 -6.71
CA ILE A 105 3.87 -3.33 -5.75
C ILE A 105 3.75 -4.63 -6.55
N LYS A 106 4.83 -5.39 -6.67
CA LYS A 106 4.94 -6.56 -7.56
C LYS A 106 3.84 -7.62 -7.32
N PHE A 107 3.45 -7.85 -6.09
CA PHE A 107 2.43 -8.83 -5.71
C PHE A 107 1.00 -8.27 -5.69
N ALA A 108 0.78 -7.03 -6.14
CA ALA A 108 -0.55 -6.42 -6.17
C ALA A 108 -1.30 -6.63 -7.48
N CYS A 109 -0.68 -7.21 -8.50
CA CYS A 109 -1.35 -7.52 -9.76
C CYS A 109 -2.43 -8.58 -9.57
N ASN A 110 -3.61 -8.37 -10.16
CA ASN A 110 -4.75 -9.28 -10.06
C ASN A 110 -5.41 -9.60 -11.40
N ARG A 111 -4.79 -9.23 -12.49
CA ARG A 111 -5.37 -9.37 -13.84
C ARG A 111 -4.84 -10.58 -14.61
N CYS A 112 -3.65 -11.08 -14.26
CA CYS A 112 -3.07 -12.24 -14.91
C CYS A 112 -3.58 -13.51 -14.23
N PRO A 113 -4.01 -14.53 -14.98
CA PRO A 113 -4.38 -15.82 -14.40
C PRO A 113 -3.16 -16.50 -13.79
N GLU A 114 -3.34 -17.12 -12.62
CA GLU A 114 -2.24 -17.73 -11.85
C GLU A 114 -1.50 -18.87 -12.57
N LYS A 115 -2.09 -19.42 -13.65
CA LYS A 115 -1.59 -20.64 -14.31
C LYS A 115 -0.95 -20.43 -15.68
N LEU A 116 -0.98 -19.22 -16.24
CA LEU A 116 -0.38 -18.90 -17.54
C LEU A 116 0.40 -17.60 -17.41
N VAL A 117 1.69 -17.74 -17.23
CA VAL A 117 2.61 -16.61 -17.21
C VAL A 117 2.82 -16.13 -18.63
N GLN A 118 1.81 -15.53 -19.23
CA GLN A 118 1.97 -14.73 -20.42
C GLN A 118 1.63 -13.28 -20.08
N VAL A 119 2.64 -12.44 -20.12
CA VAL A 119 2.44 -11.00 -20.18
C VAL A 119 1.87 -10.73 -21.56
N THR A 120 0.55 -10.66 -21.65
CA THR A 120 -0.13 -10.25 -22.88
C THR A 120 -0.22 -8.72 -22.91
N ASP A 121 -0.46 -8.16 -24.09
CA ASP A 121 -0.73 -6.72 -24.30
C ASP A 121 -1.95 -6.22 -23.49
N LEU A 122 -2.70 -7.13 -22.88
CA LEU A 122 -3.80 -6.86 -21.96
C LEU A 122 -3.34 -6.60 -20.53
N CYS A 123 -2.08 -6.79 -20.20
CA CYS A 123 -1.53 -6.46 -18.89
C CYS A 123 -1.55 -4.94 -18.70
N GLN A 124 -2.30 -4.47 -17.71
CA GLN A 124 -2.56 -3.04 -17.50
C GLN A 124 -1.54 -2.37 -16.56
N GLY A 125 -0.39 -2.99 -16.38
CA GLY A 125 0.68 -2.37 -15.62
C GLY A 125 0.27 -1.87 -14.23
N CYS A 126 -0.48 -2.69 -13.48
CA CYS A 126 -0.88 -2.31 -12.13
C CYS A 126 0.31 -2.24 -11.19
#